data_6f8c5eaa072e69c2948efed70d194479
#
_entry.id   6f8c5eaa072e69c2948efed70d194479
#
_cell.length_a   1.000
_cell.length_b   1.000
_cell.length_c   1.000
_cell.angle_alpha   90.00
_cell.angle_beta   90.00
_cell.angle_gamma   90.00
#
_symmetry.space_group_name_H-M   'P 1'
#
loop_
_entity.id
_entity.type
_entity.pdbx_description
1 polymer ?
#
loop_
_entity_poly.entity_id
_entity_poly.type
_entity_poly.pdbx_seq_one_letter_code
_entity_poly.pdbx_strand_id
1 'polypeptide(L)'
;NVHEGRVLVETARRTQRIVQHGTQSRSMSNWAKVAEVVRSGHYGPLKVARGLCYKRRGSIGFKPTGKPPAGLDFNMWLGPAPEQDYHANLVHYNWHWFWDFGNGDLGNQGVHQMDIARWGISNATLPKSVVSAGGRLGYKDQGQTANTQVCVFDFGETQLVFEVRGLVPRNEITDLFHFE
;
A
#
# COMPACT_ATOMS: atom_id res chain seq x y z
N ASN A 1 1.71 11.99 -1.06
CA ASN A 1 0.82 11.96 -2.24
C ASN A 1 1.63 11.86 -3.54
N VAL A 2 0.96 11.79 -4.70
CA VAL A 2 1.64 11.62 -6.02
C VAL A 2 2.56 12.79 -6.34
N HIS A 3 2.17 14.01 -6.01
CA HIS A 3 2.99 15.20 -6.23
C HIS A 3 4.28 15.16 -5.41
N GLU A 4 4.19 14.83 -4.12
CA GLU A 4 5.37 14.70 -3.25
C GLU A 4 6.32 13.61 -3.73
N GLY A 5 5.79 12.47 -4.19
CA GLY A 5 6.60 11.42 -4.81
C GLY A 5 7.34 11.90 -6.05
N ARG A 6 6.72 12.72 -6.89
CA ARG A 6 7.37 13.34 -8.06
C ARG A 6 8.48 14.31 -7.64
N VAL A 7 8.18 15.20 -6.71
CA VAL A 7 9.15 16.16 -6.17
C VAL A 7 10.35 15.45 -5.56
N LEU A 8 10.12 14.35 -4.82
CA LEU A 8 11.21 13.54 -4.25
C LEU A 8 12.13 12.97 -5.35
N VAL A 9 11.56 12.38 -6.41
CA VAL A 9 12.34 11.82 -7.53
C VAL A 9 13.16 12.92 -8.23
N GLU A 10 12.57 14.06 -8.51
CA GLU A 10 13.25 15.18 -9.17
C GLU A 10 14.33 15.78 -8.30
N THR A 11 14.09 15.92 -7.00
CA THR A 11 15.07 16.41 -6.04
C THR A 11 16.27 15.45 -5.90
N ALA A 12 16.00 14.14 -5.79
CA ALA A 12 17.06 13.14 -5.72
C ALA A 12 17.97 13.20 -6.96
N ARG A 13 17.38 13.32 -8.15
CA ARG A 13 18.15 13.46 -9.41
C ARG A 13 18.95 14.75 -9.46
N ARG A 14 18.33 15.89 -9.13
CA ARG A 14 18.99 17.20 -9.13
C ARG A 14 20.15 17.29 -8.15
N THR A 15 20.01 16.69 -6.97
CA THR A 15 21.02 16.71 -5.91
C THR A 15 21.98 15.53 -5.98
N GLN A 16 21.77 14.59 -6.90
CA GLN A 16 22.54 13.35 -7.04
C GLN A 16 22.64 12.54 -5.74
N ARG A 17 21.56 12.56 -4.94
CA ARG A 17 21.46 11.79 -3.70
C ARG A 17 20.85 10.43 -3.96
N ILE A 18 21.34 9.43 -3.25
CA ILE A 18 20.79 8.08 -3.28
C ILE A 18 19.55 8.05 -2.41
N VAL A 19 18.41 7.71 -3.03
CA VAL A 19 17.12 7.53 -2.34
C VAL A 19 16.60 6.15 -2.70
N GLN A 20 16.35 5.32 -1.69
CA GLN A 20 15.84 3.97 -1.86
C GLN A 20 14.42 3.87 -1.31
N HIS A 21 13.50 3.38 -2.13
CA HIS A 21 12.14 3.04 -1.71
C HIS A 21 12.09 1.60 -1.18
N GLY A 22 11.30 1.37 -0.12
CA GLY A 22 11.16 0.07 0.53
C GLY A 22 10.29 -0.91 -0.25
N THR A 23 10.79 -1.45 -1.35
CA THR A 23 10.15 -2.47 -2.20
C THR A 23 10.99 -3.74 -2.22
N GLN A 24 11.19 -4.35 -1.05
CA GLN A 24 12.11 -5.47 -0.82
C GLN A 24 11.88 -6.68 -1.74
N SER A 25 10.64 -6.93 -2.17
CA SER A 25 10.32 -8.02 -3.10
C SER A 25 11.06 -7.91 -4.45
N ARG A 26 11.48 -6.71 -4.83
CA ARG A 26 12.33 -6.48 -6.02
C ARG A 26 13.72 -7.13 -5.93
N SER A 27 14.19 -7.37 -4.71
CA SER A 27 15.48 -8.02 -4.46
C SER A 27 15.39 -9.56 -4.44
N MET A 28 14.20 -10.12 -4.59
CA MET A 28 13.99 -11.56 -4.57
C MET A 28 14.07 -12.14 -5.99
N SER A 29 14.99 -13.09 -6.20
CA SER A 29 15.24 -13.68 -7.52
C SER A 29 14.05 -14.42 -8.12
N ASN A 30 13.22 -15.05 -7.29
CA ASN A 30 12.01 -15.74 -7.72
C ASN A 30 11.00 -14.77 -8.37
N TRP A 31 10.76 -13.59 -7.80
CA TRP A 31 9.87 -12.58 -8.40
C TRP A 31 10.44 -11.97 -9.68
N ALA A 32 11.76 -11.75 -9.72
CA ALA A 32 12.41 -11.33 -10.95
C ALA A 32 12.20 -12.34 -12.09
N LYS A 33 12.35 -13.64 -11.78
CA LYS A 33 12.14 -14.71 -12.73
C LYS A 33 10.67 -14.81 -13.20
N VAL A 34 9.71 -14.70 -12.28
CA VAL A 34 8.28 -14.68 -12.63
C VAL A 34 7.97 -13.51 -13.58
N ALA A 35 8.45 -12.31 -13.26
CA ALA A 35 8.24 -11.13 -14.11
C ALA A 35 8.87 -11.30 -15.50
N GLU A 36 10.05 -11.90 -15.58
CA GLU A 36 10.73 -12.22 -16.84
C GLU A 36 9.90 -13.19 -17.70
N VAL A 37 9.47 -14.32 -17.11
CA VAL A 37 8.69 -15.34 -17.81
C VAL A 37 7.35 -14.77 -18.29
N VAL A 38 6.66 -14.00 -17.46
CA VAL A 38 5.38 -13.36 -17.87
C VAL A 38 5.60 -12.40 -19.05
N ARG A 39 6.65 -11.58 -19.00
CA ARG A 39 6.96 -10.61 -20.07
C ARG A 39 7.52 -11.22 -21.33
N SER A 40 8.07 -12.44 -21.26
CA SER A 40 8.57 -13.15 -22.45
C SER A 40 7.47 -13.52 -23.45
N GLY A 41 6.21 -13.50 -23.02
CA GLY A 41 5.08 -13.94 -23.84
C GLY A 41 4.94 -15.46 -23.95
N HIS A 42 5.71 -16.25 -23.20
CA HIS A 42 5.68 -17.71 -23.22
C HIS A 42 4.26 -18.28 -23.00
N TYR A 43 3.48 -17.62 -22.13
CA TYR A 43 2.08 -17.99 -21.83
C TYR A 43 1.06 -17.12 -22.56
N GLY A 44 1.49 -16.37 -23.59
CA GLY A 44 0.65 -15.41 -24.29
C GLY A 44 0.64 -14.02 -23.63
N PRO A 45 -0.15 -13.08 -24.18
CA PRO A 45 -0.20 -11.70 -23.67
C PRO A 45 -0.90 -11.61 -22.30
N LEU A 46 -0.26 -10.92 -21.36
CA LEU A 46 -0.85 -10.64 -20.06
C LEU A 46 -2.06 -9.70 -20.21
N LYS A 47 -3.24 -10.15 -19.83
CA LYS A 47 -4.47 -9.36 -19.89
C LYS A 47 -4.88 -8.81 -18.51
N VAL A 48 -4.67 -9.59 -17.45
CA VAL A 48 -4.99 -9.18 -16.08
C VAL A 48 -3.87 -9.58 -15.16
N ALA A 49 -3.34 -8.60 -14.42
CA ALA A 49 -2.45 -8.82 -13.28
C ALA A 49 -3.23 -8.56 -11.98
N ARG A 50 -3.06 -9.40 -10.96
CA ARG A 50 -3.74 -9.22 -9.69
C ARG A 50 -2.77 -9.14 -8.53
N GLY A 51 -2.93 -8.10 -7.71
CA GLY A 51 -2.33 -7.98 -6.38
C GLY A 51 -3.40 -8.20 -5.31
N LEU A 52 -3.12 -9.07 -4.33
CA LEU A 52 -4.10 -9.47 -3.32
C LEU A 52 -3.57 -9.18 -1.92
N CYS A 53 -4.30 -8.37 -1.15
CA CYS A 53 -4.05 -8.16 0.27
C CYS A 53 -5.18 -8.78 1.09
N TYR A 54 -5.07 -10.06 1.39
CA TYR A 54 -6.02 -10.81 2.21
C TYR A 54 -5.49 -10.94 3.63
N LYS A 55 -5.42 -9.81 4.31
CA LYS A 55 -4.85 -9.71 5.65
C LYS A 55 -5.90 -9.25 6.63
N ARG A 56 -6.26 -10.12 7.58
CA ARG A 56 -7.25 -9.77 8.59
C ARG A 56 -6.84 -8.52 9.35
N ARG A 57 -7.77 -7.56 9.41
CA ARG A 57 -7.65 -6.32 10.15
C ARG A 57 -8.77 -6.23 11.19
N GLY A 58 -8.40 -6.20 12.45
CA GLY A 58 -9.34 -5.93 13.53
C GLY A 58 -9.61 -4.44 13.69
N SER A 59 -10.67 -4.12 14.44
CA SER A 59 -10.91 -2.74 14.87
C SER A 59 -9.74 -2.22 15.72
N ILE A 60 -9.31 -0.99 15.45
CA ILE A 60 -8.33 -0.29 16.29
C ILE A 60 -8.98 0.44 17.48
N GLY A 61 -10.34 0.37 17.59
CA GLY A 61 -11.09 1.04 18.64
C GLY A 61 -10.97 2.57 18.59
N PHE A 62 -11.35 3.19 19.70
CA PHE A 62 -11.22 4.63 19.90
C PHE A 62 -10.25 4.88 21.06
N LYS A 63 -9.30 5.78 20.86
CA LYS A 63 -8.34 6.22 21.86
C LYS A 63 -8.52 7.72 22.09
N PRO A 64 -8.63 8.17 23.34
CA PRO A 64 -8.73 9.58 23.65
C PRO A 64 -7.44 10.31 23.25
N THR A 65 -7.56 11.62 23.03
CA THR A 65 -6.42 12.49 22.92
C THR A 65 -5.68 12.57 24.27
N GLY A 66 -4.38 12.79 24.24
CA GLY A 66 -3.58 12.83 25.45
C GLY A 66 -2.15 13.31 25.18
N LYS A 67 -1.31 13.18 26.18
CA LYS A 67 0.12 13.52 26.03
C LYS A 67 0.86 12.38 25.34
N PRO A 68 1.80 12.70 24.43
CA PRO A 68 2.69 11.70 23.87
C PRO A 68 3.48 10.96 24.98
N PRO A 69 3.84 9.69 24.77
CA PRO A 69 4.72 8.96 25.69
C PRO A 69 6.05 9.68 25.88
N ALA A 70 6.67 9.51 27.06
CA ALA A 70 8.03 10.00 27.29
C ALA A 70 9.00 9.44 26.23
N GLY A 71 9.82 10.32 25.67
CA GLY A 71 10.78 9.97 24.61
C GLY A 71 10.24 10.03 23.19
N LEU A 72 8.95 10.31 22.99
CA LEU A 72 8.38 10.60 21.67
C LEU A 72 8.31 12.11 21.44
N ASP A 73 9.12 12.62 20.53
CA ASP A 73 8.92 13.95 19.95
C ASP A 73 7.79 13.87 18.91
N PHE A 74 6.57 14.15 19.35
CA PHE A 74 5.39 14.00 18.50
C PHE A 74 5.34 15.06 17.41
N ASN A 75 5.87 16.26 17.63
CA ASN A 75 5.94 17.30 16.61
C ASN A 75 6.88 16.89 15.48
N MET A 76 8.05 16.34 15.81
CA MET A 76 8.97 15.79 14.81
C MET A 76 8.36 14.56 14.10
N TRP A 77 7.60 13.73 14.82
CA TRP A 77 6.90 12.59 14.22
C TRP A 77 5.82 13.01 13.21
N LEU A 78 5.07 14.08 13.48
CA LEU A 78 4.10 14.65 12.55
C LEU A 78 4.75 15.06 11.22
N GLY A 79 5.99 15.57 11.27
CA GLY A 79 6.69 16.05 10.07
C GLY A 79 5.89 17.14 9.35
N PRO A 80 5.62 17.00 8.04
CA PRO A 80 4.84 17.96 7.25
C PRO A 80 3.31 17.78 7.37
N ALA A 81 2.82 16.80 8.14
CA ALA A 81 1.38 16.60 8.35
C ALA A 81 0.79 17.76 9.18
N PRO A 82 -0.53 18.00 9.07
CA PRO A 82 -1.19 19.01 9.88
C PRO A 82 -0.98 18.77 11.38
N GLU A 83 -0.80 19.86 12.13
CA GLU A 83 -0.75 19.81 13.59
C GLU A 83 -2.06 19.24 14.15
N GLN A 84 -1.94 18.28 15.05
CA GLN A 84 -3.07 17.62 15.67
C GLN A 84 -2.68 17.02 17.03
N ASP A 85 -3.71 16.73 17.84
CA ASP A 85 -3.52 16.10 19.13
C ASP A 85 -3.04 14.67 19.01
N TYR A 86 -2.16 14.27 19.91
CA TYR A 86 -1.72 12.89 20.04
C TYR A 86 -2.85 11.98 20.53
N HIS A 87 -2.97 10.80 19.95
CA HIS A 87 -3.68 9.65 20.50
C HIS A 87 -2.95 8.34 20.15
N ALA A 88 -3.13 7.31 20.99
CA ALA A 88 -2.35 6.07 20.89
C ALA A 88 -2.60 5.23 19.62
N ASN A 89 -3.59 5.57 18.81
CA ASN A 89 -3.78 4.94 17.50
C ASN A 89 -2.85 5.51 16.40
N LEU A 90 -2.17 6.65 16.62
CA LEU A 90 -1.21 7.17 15.63
C LEU A 90 0.12 6.44 15.70
N VAL A 91 0.67 6.28 16.88
CA VAL A 91 2.02 5.75 17.08
C VAL A 91 1.93 4.45 17.90
N HIS A 92 2.56 3.36 17.46
CA HIS A 92 3.60 3.26 16.40
C HIS A 92 3.09 2.70 15.08
N TYR A 93 1.94 1.98 15.03
CA TYR A 93 1.59 1.13 13.90
C TYR A 93 0.36 1.60 13.10
N ASN A 94 -0.68 2.10 13.78
CA ASN A 94 -1.96 2.33 13.13
C ASN A 94 -2.06 3.65 12.33
N TRP A 95 -0.98 4.43 12.26
CA TRP A 95 -0.91 5.68 11.49
C TRP A 95 -1.41 5.53 10.04
N HIS A 96 -1.18 4.41 9.41
CA HIS A 96 -1.58 4.17 8.01
C HIS A 96 -3.11 4.08 7.80
N TRP A 97 -3.89 4.02 8.89
CA TRP A 97 -5.35 4.10 8.85
C TRP A 97 -5.89 5.53 8.86
N PHE A 98 -5.04 6.55 8.91
CA PHE A 98 -5.42 7.96 8.94
C PHE A 98 -4.89 8.66 7.69
N TRP A 99 -5.78 9.45 7.04
CA TRP A 99 -5.47 10.07 5.74
C TRP A 99 -4.27 11.01 5.75
N ASP A 100 -3.99 11.67 6.88
CA ASP A 100 -2.84 12.58 6.99
C ASP A 100 -1.49 11.86 6.92
N PHE A 101 -1.47 10.54 7.19
CA PHE A 101 -0.23 9.76 7.28
C PHE A 101 -0.17 8.59 6.31
N GLY A 102 -1.32 8.12 5.84
CA GLY A 102 -1.38 6.93 4.99
C GLY A 102 -2.72 6.77 4.27
N ASN A 103 -2.83 5.72 3.51
CA ASN A 103 -4.01 5.37 2.73
C ASN A 103 -4.43 3.90 2.92
N GLY A 104 -4.24 3.39 4.13
CA GLY A 104 -4.60 2.03 4.51
C GLY A 104 -3.76 0.96 3.81
N ASP A 105 -4.34 -0.22 3.63
CA ASP A 105 -3.65 -1.32 2.98
C ASP A 105 -3.47 -1.11 1.47
N LEU A 106 -4.16 -0.15 0.86
CA LEU A 106 -3.88 0.24 -0.53
C LEU A 106 -2.42 0.66 -0.71
N GLY A 107 -1.88 1.49 0.17
CA GLY A 107 -0.48 1.89 0.14
C GLY A 107 0.42 1.00 0.98
N ASN A 108 -0.01 0.61 2.20
CA ASN A 108 0.83 -0.15 3.11
C ASN A 108 1.18 -1.55 2.59
N GLN A 109 0.22 -2.27 2.01
CA GLN A 109 0.45 -3.58 1.40
C GLN A 109 0.56 -3.48 -0.12
N GLY A 110 -0.20 -2.59 -0.74
CA GLY A 110 -0.20 -2.42 -2.19
C GLY A 110 1.16 -2.06 -2.77
N VAL A 111 2.01 -1.37 -2.03
CA VAL A 111 3.40 -1.08 -2.42
C VAL A 111 4.19 -2.36 -2.73
N HIS A 112 3.82 -3.50 -2.15
CA HIS A 112 4.43 -4.79 -2.41
C HIS A 112 3.70 -5.55 -3.53
N GLN A 113 2.42 -5.85 -3.36
CA GLN A 113 1.67 -6.70 -4.28
C GLN A 113 1.40 -6.02 -5.63
N MET A 114 1.03 -4.74 -5.63
CA MET A 114 0.85 -4.00 -6.89
C MET A 114 2.16 -3.78 -7.63
N ASP A 115 3.27 -3.58 -6.91
CA ASP A 115 4.58 -3.43 -7.53
C ASP A 115 4.99 -4.69 -8.28
N ILE A 116 4.83 -5.87 -7.67
CA ILE A 116 5.10 -7.16 -8.32
C ILE A 116 4.15 -7.39 -9.50
N ALA A 117 2.85 -7.18 -9.31
CA ALA A 117 1.86 -7.34 -10.37
C ALA A 117 2.17 -6.43 -11.57
N ARG A 118 2.51 -5.17 -11.30
CA ARG A 118 2.91 -4.19 -12.30
C ARG A 118 4.24 -4.56 -12.99
N TRP A 119 5.15 -5.22 -12.29
CA TRP A 119 6.43 -5.67 -12.85
C TRP A 119 6.26 -6.67 -14.00
N GLY A 120 5.19 -7.46 -13.97
CA GLY A 120 4.81 -8.34 -15.08
C GLY A 120 4.26 -7.60 -16.31
N ILE A 121 3.80 -6.37 -16.19
CA ILE A 121 3.22 -5.60 -17.29
C ILE A 121 4.34 -4.93 -18.09
N SER A 122 4.48 -5.30 -19.35
CA SER A 122 5.50 -4.74 -20.23
C SER A 122 5.28 -3.24 -20.45
N ASN A 123 6.36 -2.47 -20.34
CA ASN A 123 6.37 -1.01 -20.56
C ASN A 123 5.38 -0.21 -19.68
N ALA A 124 4.91 -0.77 -18.55
CA ALA A 124 4.03 -0.06 -17.65
C ALA A 124 4.70 1.18 -17.04
N THR A 125 4.10 2.34 -17.20
CA THR A 125 4.46 3.60 -16.54
C THR A 125 3.37 3.99 -15.56
N LEU A 126 2.44 4.85 -15.96
CA LEU A 126 1.25 5.21 -15.20
C LEU A 126 0.00 4.58 -15.84
N PRO A 127 -1.02 4.24 -15.08
CA PRO A 127 -2.29 3.81 -15.64
C PRO A 127 -2.98 4.96 -16.36
N LYS A 128 -3.77 4.66 -17.39
CA LYS A 128 -4.61 5.62 -18.10
C LYS A 128 -5.78 6.11 -17.23
N SER A 129 -6.32 5.20 -16.44
CA SER A 129 -7.40 5.49 -15.50
C SER A 129 -7.35 4.54 -14.31
N VAL A 130 -8.01 4.95 -13.22
CA VAL A 130 -8.18 4.15 -12.01
C VAL A 130 -9.63 4.23 -11.57
N VAL A 131 -10.22 3.06 -11.29
CA VAL A 131 -11.53 2.96 -10.64
C VAL A 131 -11.36 2.24 -9.31
N SER A 132 -11.98 2.75 -8.26
CA SER A 132 -11.89 2.16 -6.93
C SER A 132 -13.25 2.18 -6.22
N ALA A 133 -13.56 1.09 -5.54
CA ALA A 133 -14.72 0.97 -4.68
C ALA A 133 -14.36 0.24 -3.40
N GLY A 134 -14.98 0.63 -2.28
CA GLY A 134 -14.72 0.03 -0.98
C GLY A 134 -14.96 0.99 0.16
N GLY A 135 -14.51 0.63 1.35
CA GLY A 135 -14.69 1.45 2.55
C GLY A 135 -14.16 0.77 3.80
N ARG A 136 -14.37 1.43 4.94
CA ARG A 136 -14.12 0.87 6.24
C ARG A 136 -15.41 0.23 6.75
N LEU A 137 -15.47 -1.10 6.67
CA LEU A 137 -16.68 -1.90 6.85
C LEU A 137 -16.55 -2.85 8.06
N GLY A 138 -17.67 -3.42 8.51
CA GLY A 138 -17.72 -4.49 9.50
C GLY A 138 -17.64 -4.04 10.96
N TYR A 139 -17.09 -2.88 11.25
CA TYR A 139 -16.98 -2.29 12.59
C TYR A 139 -16.80 -0.76 12.52
N LYS A 140 -17.04 -0.09 13.63
CA LYS A 140 -16.77 1.34 13.80
C LYS A 140 -15.55 1.50 14.70
N ASP A 141 -14.58 2.29 14.27
CA ASP A 141 -13.40 2.67 15.04
C ASP A 141 -12.87 4.03 14.59
N GLN A 142 -11.73 4.42 15.08
CA GLN A 142 -11.11 5.71 14.79
C GLN A 142 -10.43 5.76 13.40
N GLY A 143 -10.21 4.61 12.75
CA GLY A 143 -9.59 4.56 11.43
C GLY A 143 -10.47 5.17 10.34
N GLN A 144 -9.84 5.78 9.36
CA GLN A 144 -10.47 6.57 8.30
C GLN A 144 -10.39 5.88 6.94
N THR A 145 -9.31 5.13 6.68
CA THR A 145 -9.06 4.50 5.39
C THR A 145 -9.75 3.15 5.25
N ALA A 146 -9.94 2.70 4.02
CA ALA A 146 -10.62 1.45 3.71
C ALA A 146 -9.90 0.23 4.29
N ASN A 147 -10.67 -0.73 4.81
CA ASN A 147 -10.23 -2.09 5.15
C ASN A 147 -10.72 -3.14 4.16
N THR A 148 -11.59 -2.75 3.23
CA THR A 148 -12.14 -3.57 2.16
C THR A 148 -12.25 -2.70 0.92
N GLN A 149 -11.54 -3.07 -0.15
CA GLN A 149 -11.42 -2.22 -1.32
C GLN A 149 -11.01 -3.03 -2.55
N VAL A 150 -11.54 -2.66 -3.70
CA VAL A 150 -11.08 -3.14 -5.00
C VAL A 150 -10.68 -1.92 -5.82
N CYS A 151 -9.49 -1.98 -6.43
CA CYS A 151 -9.00 -0.98 -7.37
C CYS A 151 -8.68 -1.64 -8.70
N VAL A 152 -9.09 -1.02 -9.79
CA VAL A 152 -8.77 -1.45 -11.16
C VAL A 152 -7.99 -0.33 -11.83
N PHE A 153 -6.78 -0.65 -12.27
CA PHE A 153 -5.87 0.25 -12.96
C PHE A 153 -5.81 -0.16 -14.43
N ASP A 154 -6.19 0.74 -15.33
CA ASP A 154 -6.16 0.51 -16.78
C ASP A 154 -4.79 0.89 -17.36
N PHE A 155 -4.06 -0.10 -17.87
CA PHE A 155 -2.83 0.08 -18.62
C PHE A 155 -3.02 -0.10 -20.14
N GLY A 156 -4.27 -0.08 -20.61
CA GLY A 156 -4.63 -0.29 -22.00
C GLY A 156 -4.90 -1.77 -22.28
N GLU A 157 -3.95 -2.50 -22.85
CA GLU A 157 -4.11 -3.92 -23.15
C GLU A 157 -4.12 -4.84 -21.90
N THR A 158 -3.66 -4.31 -20.76
CA THR A 158 -3.60 -5.03 -19.50
C THR A 158 -4.29 -4.25 -18.39
N GLN A 159 -5.06 -4.93 -17.58
CA GLN A 159 -5.60 -4.38 -16.33
C GLN A 159 -4.81 -4.91 -15.13
N LEU A 160 -4.52 -4.03 -14.17
CA LEU A 160 -4.06 -4.44 -12.86
C LEU A 160 -5.21 -4.28 -11.87
N VAL A 161 -5.56 -5.36 -11.18
CA VAL A 161 -6.58 -5.36 -10.14
C VAL A 161 -5.89 -5.53 -8.80
N PHE A 162 -6.16 -4.63 -7.85
CA PHE A 162 -5.71 -4.76 -6.47
C PHE A 162 -6.91 -4.90 -5.54
N GLU A 163 -6.88 -5.91 -4.70
CA GLU A 163 -7.97 -6.22 -3.79
C GLU A 163 -7.49 -6.27 -2.34
N VAL A 164 -8.16 -5.51 -1.47
CA VAL A 164 -7.99 -5.53 -0.02
C VAL A 164 -9.17 -6.23 0.62
N ARG A 165 -8.93 -7.29 1.39
CA ARG A 165 -9.92 -8.00 2.21
C ARG A 165 -9.46 -8.03 3.66
N GLY A 166 -9.73 -6.96 4.40
CA GLY A 166 -9.40 -6.85 5.82
C GLY A 166 -10.36 -7.59 6.76
N LEU A 167 -11.51 -8.03 6.27
CA LEU A 167 -12.56 -8.68 7.07
C LEU A 167 -12.59 -10.22 6.93
N VAL A 168 -11.51 -10.84 6.46
CA VAL A 168 -11.45 -12.30 6.33
C VAL A 168 -11.66 -13.00 7.68
N PRO A 169 -12.47 -14.08 7.76
CA PRO A 169 -12.68 -14.84 8.99
C PRO A 169 -11.39 -15.48 9.52
N ARG A 170 -11.38 -15.80 10.81
CA ARG A 170 -10.19 -16.38 11.47
C ARG A 170 -9.76 -17.73 10.89
N ASN A 171 -10.69 -18.46 10.27
CA ASN A 171 -10.52 -19.84 9.81
C ASN A 171 -10.37 -19.97 8.28
N GLU A 172 -10.40 -18.87 7.53
CA GLU A 172 -10.17 -18.90 6.09
C GLU A 172 -8.72 -18.50 5.78
N ILE A 173 -7.96 -19.50 5.34
CA ILE A 173 -6.77 -19.42 4.45
C ILE A 173 -5.88 -18.16 4.62
N THR A 174 -5.64 -17.71 5.83
CA THR A 174 -4.58 -16.73 6.08
C THR A 174 -3.19 -17.36 5.95
N ASP A 175 -3.12 -18.70 6.04
CA ASP A 175 -1.84 -19.43 6.05
C ASP A 175 -1.31 -19.78 4.64
N LEU A 176 -2.12 -19.66 3.59
CA LEU A 176 -1.66 -19.95 2.22
C LEU A 176 -0.85 -18.83 1.56
N PHE A 177 -0.81 -17.63 2.14
CA PHE A 177 -0.15 -16.46 1.55
C PHE A 177 0.66 -15.65 2.55
N HIS A 178 1.14 -16.27 3.62
CA HIS A 178 2.21 -15.68 4.42
C HIS A 178 3.51 -15.76 3.61
N PHE A 179 3.78 -14.72 2.86
CA PHE A 179 5.12 -14.40 2.44
C PHE A 179 5.71 -13.49 3.52
N GLU A 180 6.45 -14.08 4.45
CA GLU A 180 7.39 -13.36 5.30
C GLU A 180 8.60 -12.89 4.49
#